data_77527bcf2a79651c613355a6c5920792
#
_entry.id   77527bcf2a79651c613355a6c5920792
#
_cell.length_a   1.000
_cell.length_b   1.000
_cell.length_c   1.000
_cell.angle_alpha   90.00
_cell.angle_beta   90.00
_cell.angle_gamma   90.00
#
_symmetry.space_group_name_H-M   'P 1'
#
loop_
_entity.id
_entity.type
_entity.pdbx_description
1 polymer ?
#
loop_
_entity_poly.entity_id
_entity_poly.type
_entity_poly.pdbx_seq_one_letter_code
_entity_poly.pdbx_strand_id
1 'polypeptide(L)'
;MRPINKGESPYKKINEYKDALPYLERRIGMYCSYCEFSIPHVPEVEHVVSKSKGGDLTDWNNLNLGCKYCNTRKKAQTMPENKKNYLWPDEDNTAIAYSYINGIPKVNEELLIKLDSTGDYLKRARNTYNLVGLGNLPMGKDRDRRFGQRNTAYQKALNSLQHWNHM
;
A
#
# COMPACT_ATOMS: atom_id res chain seq x y z
N MET A 1 3.38 5.47 1.92
CA MET A 1 2.21 4.58 2.20
C MET A 1 1.53 5.10 3.45
N ARG A 2 0.31 5.60 3.33
CA ARG A 2 -0.44 6.09 4.48
C ARG A 2 -1.10 4.93 5.23
N PRO A 3 -1.23 5.01 6.57
CA PRO A 3 -2.11 4.12 7.30
C PRO A 3 -3.56 4.31 6.84
N ILE A 4 -4.33 3.25 6.82
CA ILE A 4 -5.75 3.28 6.48
C ILE A 4 -6.59 2.75 7.65
N ASN A 5 -7.76 3.33 7.85
CA ASN A 5 -8.72 2.84 8.82
C ASN A 5 -9.96 2.33 8.09
N LYS A 6 -10.09 1.02 8.01
CA LYS A 6 -11.27 0.36 7.43
C LYS A 6 -12.45 0.31 8.40
N GLY A 7 -12.19 0.52 9.71
CA GLY A 7 -13.15 0.26 10.74
C GLY A 7 -13.63 -1.19 10.79
N GLU A 8 -14.66 -1.45 11.56
CA GLU A 8 -15.25 -2.77 11.67
C GLU A 8 -15.96 -3.20 10.39
N SER A 9 -16.13 -4.52 10.22
CA SER A 9 -16.88 -5.07 9.09
C SER A 9 -18.26 -4.43 8.97
N PRO A 10 -18.65 -3.93 7.81
CA PRO A 10 -20.00 -3.40 7.58
C PRO A 10 -21.07 -4.50 7.52
N TYR A 11 -20.66 -5.75 7.53
CA TYR A 11 -21.52 -6.91 7.39
C TYR A 11 -21.41 -7.84 8.60
N LYS A 12 -22.53 -8.50 8.93
CA LYS A 12 -22.49 -9.70 9.79
C LYS A 12 -21.82 -10.87 9.05
N LYS A 13 -21.98 -10.93 7.71
CA LYS A 13 -21.36 -11.94 6.84
C LYS A 13 -21.20 -11.36 5.44
N ILE A 14 -19.98 -11.44 4.90
CA ILE A 14 -19.71 -11.17 3.49
C ILE A 14 -19.93 -12.49 2.72
N ASN A 15 -20.76 -12.49 1.69
CA ASN A 15 -21.01 -13.68 0.87
C ASN A 15 -19.90 -13.87 -0.16
N GLU A 16 -19.58 -12.79 -0.87
CA GLU A 16 -18.45 -12.76 -1.81
C GLU A 16 -17.52 -11.60 -1.47
N TYR A 17 -16.21 -11.81 -1.57
CA TYR A 17 -15.23 -10.76 -1.25
C TYR A 17 -15.42 -9.48 -2.07
N LYS A 18 -15.99 -9.58 -3.27
CA LYS A 18 -16.29 -8.42 -4.12
C LYS A 18 -17.36 -7.50 -3.53
N ASP A 19 -18.23 -8.02 -2.69
CA ASP A 19 -19.26 -7.23 -2.00
C ASP A 19 -18.64 -6.20 -1.05
N ALA A 20 -17.38 -6.41 -0.65
CA ALA A 20 -16.64 -5.48 0.17
C ALA A 20 -16.23 -4.19 -0.58
N LEU A 21 -16.17 -4.22 -1.92
CA LEU A 21 -15.64 -3.13 -2.73
C LEU A 21 -16.25 -1.76 -2.40
N PRO A 22 -17.57 -1.54 -2.45
CA PRO A 22 -18.16 -0.22 -2.22
C PRO A 22 -17.91 0.32 -0.80
N TYR A 23 -17.70 -0.54 0.17
CA TYR A 23 -17.40 -0.15 1.55
C TYR A 23 -15.92 0.21 1.72
N LEU A 24 -15.03 -0.55 1.09
CA LEU A 24 -13.61 -0.21 1.06
C LEU A 24 -13.39 1.13 0.35
N GLU A 25 -14.03 1.37 -0.79
CA GLU A 25 -13.99 2.64 -1.51
C GLU A 25 -14.45 3.82 -0.65
N ARG A 26 -15.56 3.66 0.06
CA ARG A 26 -16.10 4.71 0.94
C ARG A 26 -15.16 5.05 2.09
N ARG A 27 -14.45 4.07 2.64
CA ARG A 27 -13.62 4.23 3.84
C ARG A 27 -12.16 4.58 3.53
N ILE A 28 -11.62 4.02 2.46
CA ILE A 28 -10.22 4.24 2.05
C ILE A 28 -10.12 5.38 1.04
N GLY A 29 -11.19 5.64 0.29
CA GLY A 29 -11.20 6.43 -0.92
C GLY A 29 -10.72 5.56 -2.11
N MET A 30 -10.81 6.09 -3.33
CA MET A 30 -10.43 5.36 -4.54
C MET A 30 -8.91 5.38 -4.75
N TYR A 31 -8.17 4.87 -3.75
CA TYR A 31 -6.71 4.81 -3.74
C TYR A 31 -6.22 3.42 -3.35
N CYS A 32 -5.15 2.98 -4.00
CA CYS A 32 -4.47 1.75 -3.64
C CYS A 32 -3.88 1.85 -2.21
N SER A 33 -4.22 0.92 -1.34
CA SER A 33 -3.75 0.87 0.05
C SER A 33 -2.21 0.83 0.16
N TYR A 34 -1.52 0.32 -0.85
CA TYR A 34 -0.08 0.15 -0.83
C TYR A 34 0.71 1.30 -1.45
N CYS A 35 0.32 1.77 -2.64
CA CYS A 35 1.10 2.77 -3.37
C CYS A 35 0.43 4.14 -3.47
N GLU A 36 -0.78 4.27 -2.92
CA GLU A 36 -1.61 5.49 -2.93
C GLU A 36 -1.98 5.99 -4.33
N PHE A 37 -1.81 5.13 -5.34
CA PHE A 37 -2.21 5.43 -6.70
C PHE A 37 -3.72 5.55 -6.79
N SER A 38 -4.22 6.57 -7.49
CA SER A 38 -5.65 6.72 -7.75
C SER A 38 -6.16 5.62 -8.68
N ILE A 39 -7.22 4.93 -8.27
CA ILE A 39 -7.77 3.75 -8.98
C ILE A 39 -9.28 3.86 -9.26
N PRO A 40 -9.79 5.01 -9.72
CA PRO A 40 -11.23 5.20 -9.86
C PRO A 40 -11.88 4.28 -10.91
N HIS A 41 -11.10 3.79 -11.87
CA HIS A 41 -11.63 2.99 -12.98
C HIS A 41 -11.50 1.48 -12.77
N VAL A 42 -10.50 1.03 -12.02
CA VAL A 42 -10.22 -0.41 -11.86
C VAL A 42 -9.71 -0.69 -10.43
N PRO A 43 -10.54 -0.45 -9.41
CA PRO A 43 -10.21 -0.87 -8.05
C PRO A 43 -10.30 -2.40 -7.96
N GLU A 44 -9.36 -3.01 -7.25
CA GLU A 44 -9.40 -4.44 -6.97
C GLU A 44 -9.51 -4.66 -5.45
N VAL A 45 -10.43 -5.54 -5.04
CA VAL A 45 -10.41 -6.10 -3.68
C VAL A 45 -9.24 -7.07 -3.60
N GLU A 46 -8.28 -6.74 -2.74
CA GLU A 46 -7.03 -7.45 -2.57
C GLU A 46 -7.03 -8.19 -1.23
N HIS A 47 -6.49 -9.42 -1.21
CA HIS A 47 -6.38 -10.23 0.00
C HIS A 47 -5.00 -10.07 0.62
N VAL A 48 -4.92 -9.57 1.85
CA VAL A 48 -3.68 -9.43 2.63
C VAL A 48 -2.94 -10.77 2.70
N VAL A 49 -3.61 -11.82 3.16
CA VAL A 49 -3.16 -13.20 3.02
C VAL A 49 -3.79 -13.80 1.77
N SER A 50 -2.97 -14.34 0.90
CA SER A 50 -3.41 -14.79 -0.43
C SER A 50 -4.42 -15.92 -0.35
N LYS A 51 -5.46 -15.86 -1.18
CA LYS A 51 -6.52 -16.87 -1.27
C LYS A 51 -5.97 -18.30 -1.44
N SER A 52 -4.99 -18.49 -2.33
CA SER A 52 -4.38 -19.78 -2.62
C SER A 52 -3.41 -20.26 -1.53
N LYS A 53 -3.22 -19.48 -0.48
CA LYS A 53 -2.30 -19.76 0.63
C LYS A 53 -3.00 -19.76 2.00
N GLY A 54 -4.31 -20.04 2.01
CA GLY A 54 -5.08 -20.17 3.24
C GLY A 54 -5.65 -18.87 3.79
N GLY A 55 -5.59 -17.76 3.03
CA GLY A 55 -6.28 -16.53 3.39
C GLY A 55 -7.80 -16.70 3.33
N ASP A 56 -8.50 -16.24 4.37
CA ASP A 56 -9.97 -16.20 4.36
C ASP A 56 -10.45 -15.27 3.24
N LEU A 57 -11.40 -15.76 2.46
CA LEU A 57 -11.91 -15.08 1.27
C LEU A 57 -12.80 -13.87 1.63
N THR A 58 -13.45 -13.93 2.77
CA THR A 58 -14.52 -13.01 3.14
C THR A 58 -14.27 -12.30 4.47
N ASP A 59 -13.16 -12.60 5.15
CA ASP A 59 -12.76 -11.87 6.34
C ASP A 59 -12.41 -10.42 5.98
N TRP A 60 -13.19 -9.48 6.54
CA TRP A 60 -12.97 -8.05 6.36
C TRP A 60 -11.54 -7.60 6.66
N ASN A 61 -10.92 -8.20 7.67
CA ASN A 61 -9.54 -7.88 8.06
C ASN A 61 -8.51 -8.39 7.04
N ASN A 62 -8.91 -9.34 6.19
CA ASN A 62 -8.09 -9.83 5.10
C ASN A 62 -8.28 -9.09 3.77
N LEU A 63 -9.15 -8.06 3.72
CA LEU A 63 -9.50 -7.35 2.49
C LEU A 63 -8.99 -5.90 2.50
N ASN A 64 -8.35 -5.50 1.41
CA ASN A 64 -7.89 -4.13 1.16
C ASN A 64 -8.23 -3.70 -0.28
N LEU A 65 -8.05 -2.40 -0.60
CA LEU A 65 -8.07 -1.93 -1.97
C LEU A 65 -6.67 -1.99 -2.58
N GLY A 66 -6.55 -2.61 -3.74
CA GLY A 66 -5.30 -2.70 -4.49
C GLY A 66 -5.43 -2.14 -5.91
N CYS A 67 -4.34 -1.57 -6.43
CA CYS A 67 -4.21 -1.40 -7.87
C CYS A 67 -3.72 -2.70 -8.50
N LYS A 68 -4.02 -2.87 -9.78
CA LYS A 68 -3.58 -4.04 -10.56
C LYS A 68 -2.09 -4.34 -10.40
N TYR A 69 -1.25 -3.31 -10.40
CA TYR A 69 0.20 -3.49 -10.27
C TYR A 69 0.59 -4.09 -8.91
N CYS A 70 0.16 -3.47 -7.79
CA CYS A 70 0.48 -3.97 -6.45
C CYS A 70 -0.05 -5.38 -6.22
N ASN A 71 -1.31 -5.64 -6.62
CA ASN A 71 -1.92 -6.95 -6.49
C ASN A 71 -1.17 -8.01 -7.33
N THR A 72 -0.82 -7.69 -8.58
CA THR A 72 -0.04 -8.58 -9.44
C THR A 72 1.37 -8.85 -8.90
N ARG A 73 2.04 -7.82 -8.33
CA ARG A 73 3.39 -7.99 -7.73
C ARG A 73 3.35 -8.83 -6.47
N LYS A 74 2.38 -8.57 -5.60
CA LYS A 74 2.19 -9.33 -4.37
C LYS A 74 1.88 -10.80 -4.65
N LYS A 75 1.04 -11.09 -5.65
CA LYS A 75 0.66 -12.47 -6.03
C LYS A 75 0.27 -13.31 -4.79
N ALA A 76 0.66 -14.58 -4.80
CA ALA A 76 0.45 -15.53 -3.71
C ALA A 76 1.69 -15.65 -2.79
N GLN A 77 2.34 -14.52 -2.45
CA GLN A 77 3.53 -14.54 -1.62
C GLN A 77 3.23 -14.49 -0.12
N THR A 78 2.02 -14.05 0.24
CA THR A 78 1.60 -13.90 1.64
C THR A 78 0.73 -15.07 2.07
N MET A 79 1.06 -15.64 3.21
CA MET A 79 0.37 -16.75 3.88
C MET A 79 0.27 -16.44 5.38
N PRO A 80 -0.59 -17.15 6.14
CA PRO A 80 -0.80 -16.85 7.57
C PRO A 80 0.50 -16.76 8.38
N GLU A 81 1.43 -17.70 8.15
CA GLU A 81 2.66 -17.83 8.92
C GLU A 81 3.63 -16.67 8.68
N ASN A 82 3.63 -16.07 7.48
CA ASN A 82 4.55 -15.00 7.13
C ASN A 82 3.92 -13.60 7.13
N LYS A 83 2.60 -13.46 7.36
CA LYS A 83 1.90 -12.17 7.43
C LYS A 83 2.62 -11.18 8.34
N LYS A 84 3.05 -11.63 9.50
CA LYS A 84 3.77 -10.82 10.50
C LYS A 84 5.11 -10.25 10.03
N ASN A 85 5.67 -10.77 8.95
CA ASN A 85 6.95 -10.32 8.40
C ASN A 85 6.82 -9.06 7.52
N TYR A 86 5.62 -8.53 7.36
CA TYR A 86 5.32 -7.36 6.54
C TYR A 86 4.65 -6.27 7.37
N LEU A 87 4.72 -5.02 6.90
CA LEU A 87 3.87 -3.94 7.39
C LEU A 87 2.61 -3.87 6.55
N TRP A 88 1.46 -3.74 7.21
CA TRP A 88 0.17 -3.62 6.56
C TRP A 88 -0.44 -2.25 6.84
N PRO A 89 -0.95 -1.55 5.83
CA PRO A 89 -1.44 -0.18 6.01
C PRO A 89 -2.65 -0.07 6.92
N ASP A 90 -3.40 -1.15 7.12
CA ASP A 90 -4.55 -1.23 8.02
C ASP A 90 -4.22 -1.74 9.43
N GLU A 91 -2.99 -2.15 9.68
CA GLU A 91 -2.54 -2.68 10.98
C GLU A 91 -1.36 -1.88 11.57
N ASP A 92 -0.52 -1.31 10.69
CA ASP A 92 0.74 -0.68 11.09
C ASP A 92 0.77 0.83 10.77
N ASN A 93 1.60 1.59 11.49
CA ASN A 93 1.87 2.98 11.13
C ASN A 93 2.84 3.08 9.94
N THR A 94 2.34 2.84 8.76
CA THR A 94 3.14 2.87 7.53
C THR A 94 3.56 4.27 7.07
N ALA A 95 3.03 5.35 7.68
CA ALA A 95 3.39 6.73 7.31
C ALA A 95 4.87 7.03 7.56
N ILE A 96 5.43 6.50 8.64
CA ILE A 96 6.83 6.73 9.02
C ILE A 96 7.80 5.78 8.30
N ALA A 97 7.29 4.68 7.74
CA ALA A 97 8.12 3.63 7.15
C ALA A 97 8.76 4.05 5.82
N TYR A 98 8.18 5.01 5.12
CA TYR A 98 8.61 5.38 3.77
C TYR A 98 8.70 6.89 3.62
N SER A 99 9.79 7.34 2.97
CA SER A 99 9.99 8.71 2.51
C SER A 99 9.94 8.77 0.98
N TYR A 100 9.75 9.97 0.44
CA TYR A 100 9.68 10.19 -1.00
C TYR A 100 10.75 11.22 -1.40
N ILE A 101 11.78 10.76 -2.11
CA ILE A 101 12.85 11.62 -2.60
C ILE A 101 12.66 11.80 -4.10
N ASN A 102 12.39 13.02 -4.53
CA ASN A 102 12.06 13.34 -5.93
C ASN A 102 10.91 12.46 -6.48
N GLY A 103 9.89 12.21 -5.65
CA GLY A 103 8.76 11.35 -5.98
C GLY A 103 9.07 9.84 -5.97
N ILE A 104 10.29 9.44 -5.65
CA ILE A 104 10.69 8.03 -5.56
C ILE A 104 10.54 7.56 -4.11
N PRO A 105 9.70 6.57 -3.83
CA PRO A 105 9.58 6.02 -2.48
C PRO A 105 10.86 5.29 -2.07
N LYS A 106 11.27 5.49 -0.83
CA LYS A 106 12.39 4.80 -0.18
C LYS A 106 12.00 4.37 1.22
N VAL A 107 12.59 3.31 1.73
CA VAL A 107 12.46 2.94 3.14
C VAL A 107 13.18 3.97 4.00
N ASN A 108 12.55 4.44 5.05
CA ASN A 108 13.10 5.44 5.97
C ASN A 108 13.97 4.79 7.04
N GLU A 109 15.10 4.22 6.61
CA GLU A 109 15.94 3.35 7.42
C GLU A 109 16.43 4.00 8.70
N GLU A 110 16.93 5.23 8.63
CA GLU A 110 17.46 5.96 9.80
C GLU A 110 16.40 6.15 10.89
N LEU A 111 15.19 6.56 10.48
CA LEU A 111 14.09 6.76 11.41
C LEU A 111 13.66 5.43 12.05
N LEU A 112 13.53 4.38 11.22
CA LEU A 112 13.07 3.08 11.72
C LEU A 112 14.07 2.43 12.68
N ILE A 113 15.37 2.58 12.44
CA ILE A 113 16.42 2.10 13.38
C ILE A 113 16.36 2.88 14.70
N LYS A 114 16.09 4.19 14.66
CA LYS A 114 15.97 5.01 15.88
C LYS A 114 14.71 4.64 16.68
N LEU A 115 13.63 4.28 16.02
CA LEU A 115 12.37 3.93 16.70
C LEU A 115 12.33 2.49 17.22
N ASP A 116 13.01 1.60 16.55
CA ASP A 116 13.07 0.18 16.91
C ASP A 116 14.49 -0.35 16.73
N SER A 117 15.22 -0.44 17.87
CA SER A 117 16.59 -0.94 17.93
C SER A 117 16.70 -2.44 17.63
N THR A 118 15.59 -3.20 17.68
CA THR A 118 15.58 -4.62 17.30
C THR A 118 15.72 -4.82 15.79
N GLY A 119 15.39 -3.80 15.02
CA GLY A 119 15.39 -3.82 13.56
C GLY A 119 14.22 -4.57 12.94
N ASP A 120 13.25 -5.06 13.73
CA ASP A 120 12.09 -5.78 13.19
C ASP A 120 11.24 -4.86 12.31
N TYR A 121 10.99 -3.63 12.76
CA TYR A 121 10.19 -2.68 11.99
C TYR A 121 10.84 -2.33 10.63
N LEU A 122 12.15 -2.12 10.61
CA LEU A 122 12.91 -1.90 9.39
C LEU A 122 12.83 -3.12 8.45
N LYS A 123 12.99 -4.31 8.97
CA LYS A 123 12.89 -5.56 8.19
C LYS A 123 11.51 -5.72 7.56
N ARG A 124 10.46 -5.50 8.34
CA ARG A 124 9.06 -5.56 7.87
C ARG A 124 8.81 -4.49 6.80
N ALA A 125 9.30 -3.27 6.98
CA ALA A 125 9.18 -2.19 5.99
C ALA A 125 9.85 -2.55 4.66
N ARG A 126 11.08 -3.09 4.69
CA ARG A 126 11.79 -3.55 3.49
C ARG A 126 11.04 -4.70 2.80
N ASN A 127 10.50 -5.63 3.57
CA ASN A 127 9.73 -6.75 3.03
C ASN A 127 8.49 -6.26 2.28
N THR A 128 7.71 -5.33 2.85
CA THR A 128 6.53 -4.76 2.18
C THR A 128 6.92 -3.95 0.96
N TYR A 129 7.99 -3.14 1.05
CA TYR A 129 8.51 -2.37 -0.07
C TYR A 129 8.82 -3.26 -1.29
N ASN A 130 9.49 -4.40 -1.05
CA ASN A 130 9.84 -5.37 -2.08
C ASN A 130 8.61 -6.15 -2.58
N LEU A 131 7.72 -6.56 -1.67
CA LEU A 131 6.51 -7.32 -1.97
C LEU A 131 5.64 -6.63 -3.04
N VAL A 132 5.42 -5.33 -2.88
CA VAL A 132 4.59 -4.55 -3.81
C VAL A 132 5.40 -3.79 -4.86
N GLY A 133 6.73 -3.96 -4.86
CA GLY A 133 7.65 -3.29 -5.79
C GLY A 133 7.51 -1.77 -5.72
N LEU A 134 7.47 -1.20 -4.50
CA LEU A 134 7.14 0.21 -4.30
C LEU A 134 8.12 1.16 -4.97
N GLY A 135 9.41 0.82 -4.99
CA GLY A 135 10.50 1.59 -5.59
C GLY A 135 10.86 1.20 -7.03
N ASN A 136 10.07 0.36 -7.68
CA ASN A 136 10.38 -0.05 -9.05
C ASN A 136 10.35 1.15 -10.01
N LEU A 137 11.31 1.16 -10.93
CA LEU A 137 11.46 2.21 -11.95
C LEU A 137 10.71 1.85 -13.23
N PRO A 138 10.46 2.83 -14.12
CA PRO A 138 9.73 2.59 -15.38
C PRO A 138 10.54 1.81 -16.42
N MET A 139 11.81 1.57 -16.15
CA MET A 139 12.73 0.89 -17.07
C MET A 139 12.83 -0.62 -16.79
N GLY A 140 13.13 -1.41 -17.80
CA GLY A 140 13.33 -2.85 -17.70
C GLY A 140 12.03 -3.65 -17.82
N LYS A 141 12.07 -4.90 -17.38
CA LYS A 141 10.93 -5.84 -17.50
C LYS A 141 9.70 -5.44 -16.70
N ASP A 142 9.89 -4.71 -15.61
CA ASP A 142 8.82 -4.39 -14.66
C ASP A 142 7.99 -3.15 -15.02
N ARG A 143 8.44 -2.30 -15.91
CA ARG A 143 7.75 -1.11 -16.48
C ARG A 143 6.74 -0.45 -15.53
N ASP A 144 7.20 0.00 -14.35
CA ASP A 144 6.32 0.60 -13.34
C ASP A 144 5.76 1.95 -13.80
N ARG A 145 4.54 1.94 -14.34
CA ARG A 145 3.85 3.15 -14.78
C ARG A 145 3.47 4.10 -13.64
N ARG A 146 3.49 3.63 -12.40
CA ARG A 146 3.22 4.47 -11.21
C ARG A 146 4.28 5.55 -11.05
N PHE A 147 5.51 5.31 -11.52
CA PHE A 147 6.60 6.29 -11.48
C PHE A 147 6.22 7.62 -12.12
N GLY A 148 5.69 7.61 -13.34
CA GLY A 148 5.31 8.83 -14.06
C GLY A 148 4.26 9.64 -13.31
N GLN A 149 3.24 8.99 -12.77
CA GLN A 149 2.18 9.69 -12.03
C GLN A 149 2.68 10.21 -10.67
N ARG A 150 3.52 9.46 -9.96
CA ARG A 150 4.18 9.95 -8.74
C ARG A 150 5.03 11.17 -9.01
N ASN A 151 5.82 11.15 -10.09
CA ASN A 151 6.63 12.29 -10.48
C ASN A 151 5.77 13.51 -10.83
N THR A 152 4.69 13.32 -11.58
CA THR A 152 3.74 14.41 -11.88
C THR A 152 3.13 15.00 -10.61
N ALA A 153 2.70 14.17 -9.66
CA ALA A 153 2.15 14.62 -8.38
C ALA A 153 3.22 15.39 -7.56
N TYR A 154 4.44 14.89 -7.54
CA TYR A 154 5.57 15.54 -6.88
C TYR A 154 5.86 16.93 -7.48
N GLN A 155 5.94 17.05 -8.81
CA GLN A 155 6.18 18.33 -9.47
C GLN A 155 5.04 19.32 -9.22
N LYS A 156 3.80 18.88 -9.23
CA LYS A 156 2.64 19.73 -8.87
C LYS A 156 2.77 20.26 -7.42
N ALA A 157 3.16 19.39 -6.49
CA ALA A 157 3.35 19.77 -5.09
C ALA A 157 4.48 20.81 -4.94
N LEU A 158 5.60 20.62 -5.63
CA LEU A 158 6.71 21.60 -5.64
C LEU A 158 6.27 22.96 -6.19
N ASN A 159 5.57 22.99 -7.30
CA ASN A 159 5.07 24.22 -7.91
C ASN A 159 4.10 24.95 -6.96
N SER A 160 3.20 24.20 -6.31
CA SER A 160 2.28 24.76 -5.33
C SER A 160 3.02 25.35 -4.11
N LEU A 161 4.04 24.67 -3.62
CA LEU A 161 4.86 25.14 -2.51
C LEU A 161 5.64 26.43 -2.87
N GLN A 162 6.23 26.45 -4.07
CA GLN A 162 6.91 27.65 -4.57
C GLN A 162 5.96 28.83 -4.67
N HIS A 163 4.76 28.62 -5.23
CA HIS A 163 3.74 29.67 -5.32
C HIS A 163 3.37 30.20 -3.92
N TRP A 164 3.14 29.31 -2.97
CA TRP A 164 2.84 29.67 -1.58
C TRP A 164 3.93 30.51 -0.92
N ASN A 165 5.20 30.17 -1.15
CA ASN A 165 6.33 30.90 -0.58
C ASN A 165 6.56 32.31 -1.17
N HIS A 166 5.89 32.62 -2.30
CA HIS A 166 5.95 33.93 -2.95
C HIS A 166 4.72 34.82 -2.66
N MET A 167 3.75 34.32 -1.91
CA MET A 167 2.60 35.10 -1.41
C MET A 167 2.90 35.72 -0.07
#